data_cb3c7bf4de2ae15c186da9b8a50dc1be
#
_entry.id   cb3c7bf4de2ae15c186da9b8a50dc1be
#
_cell.length_a   1.000
_cell.length_b   1.000
_cell.length_c   1.000
_cell.angle_alpha   90.00
_cell.angle_beta   90.00
_cell.angle_gamma   90.00
#
_symmetry.space_group_name_H-M   'P 1'
#
loop_
_entity.id
_entity.type
_entity.pdbx_description
1 polymer ?
#
loop_
_entity_poly.entity_id
_entity_poly.type
_entity_poly.pdbx_seq_one_letter_code
_entity_poly.pdbx_strand_id
1 'polypeptide(L)'
;GKIILMGEHAVTFGQPAIAIPFNAGKIKVLIESLDEGNYSSITSDVYDGMLYDAPEHLKSIINRFVEKSGVKEPLSVKIQTNLPPSRGLGSSAAVAVAFVRASYDFMDQPLDDKTLIKEANWAEQIAHGKPSGIDTQTIVSNKPVWFKQGQAETLKSLKLNGYMVVI
;
A
#
# COMPACT_ATOMS: atom_id res chain seq x y z
N GLY A 1 -2.85 -7.77 2.29
CA GLY A 1 -2.08 -8.23 1.12
C GLY A 1 -2.95 -8.80 0.01
N LYS A 2 -2.32 -9.37 -0.99
CA LYS A 2 -2.98 -10.02 -2.14
C LYS A 2 -2.19 -11.25 -2.60
N ILE A 3 -2.84 -12.09 -3.40
CA ILE A 3 -2.21 -13.20 -4.13
C ILE A 3 -2.69 -13.14 -5.57
N ILE A 4 -1.79 -13.18 -6.54
CA ILE A 4 -2.15 -13.33 -7.96
C ILE A 4 -2.29 -14.81 -8.26
N LEU A 5 -3.50 -15.25 -8.64
CA LEU A 5 -3.77 -16.63 -8.99
C LEU A 5 -3.31 -16.97 -10.41
N MET A 6 -3.45 -16.01 -11.33
CA MET A 6 -3.08 -16.15 -12.74
C MET A 6 -2.69 -14.81 -13.33
N GLY A 7 -1.69 -14.80 -14.22
CA GLY A 7 -1.32 -13.63 -15.01
C GLY A 7 -0.28 -12.70 -14.36
N GLU A 8 0.48 -13.12 -13.34
CA GLU A 8 1.41 -12.28 -12.57
C GLU A 8 2.37 -11.47 -13.46
N HIS A 9 3.17 -12.14 -14.31
CA HIS A 9 4.06 -11.44 -15.24
C HIS A 9 3.31 -10.85 -16.44
N ALA A 10 2.30 -11.54 -16.93
CA ALA A 10 1.56 -11.15 -18.13
C ALA A 10 0.78 -9.84 -17.93
N VAL A 11 0.34 -9.51 -16.71
CA VAL A 11 -0.39 -8.28 -16.41
C VAL A 11 0.45 -7.02 -16.66
N THR A 12 1.76 -7.08 -16.49
CA THR A 12 2.67 -5.96 -16.80
C THR A 12 2.77 -5.66 -18.30
N PHE A 13 2.44 -6.65 -19.12
CA PHE A 13 2.32 -6.55 -20.58
C PHE A 13 0.88 -6.37 -21.07
N GLY A 14 -0.02 -5.96 -20.19
CA GLY A 14 -1.41 -5.68 -20.53
C GLY A 14 -2.30 -6.90 -20.73
N GLN A 15 -1.86 -8.10 -20.34
CA GLN A 15 -2.68 -9.29 -20.38
C GLN A 15 -3.55 -9.39 -19.10
N PRO A 16 -4.65 -10.16 -19.15
CA PRO A 16 -5.52 -10.28 -17.98
C PRO A 16 -4.84 -11.05 -16.84
N ALA A 17 -5.19 -10.68 -15.60
CA ALA A 17 -4.78 -11.36 -14.39
C ALA A 17 -5.97 -11.49 -13.42
N ILE A 18 -5.90 -12.47 -12.53
CA ILE A 18 -6.85 -12.66 -11.44
C ILE A 18 -6.07 -12.62 -10.14
N ALA A 19 -6.46 -11.69 -9.25
CA ALA A 19 -5.91 -11.59 -7.91
C ALA A 19 -7.00 -11.74 -6.85
N ILE A 20 -6.60 -12.22 -5.69
CA ILE A 20 -7.47 -12.37 -4.52
C ILE A 20 -6.87 -11.64 -3.32
N PRO A 21 -7.70 -11.09 -2.41
CA PRO A 21 -7.20 -10.51 -1.17
C PRO A 21 -6.58 -11.58 -0.26
N PHE A 22 -5.51 -11.21 0.42
CA PHE A 22 -4.84 -12.03 1.44
C PHE A 22 -4.95 -11.33 2.79
N ASN A 23 -5.87 -11.80 3.64
CA ASN A 23 -6.25 -11.12 4.88
C ASN A 23 -5.51 -11.66 6.13
N ALA A 24 -4.67 -12.68 5.99
CA ALA A 24 -3.89 -13.21 7.10
C ALA A 24 -2.77 -12.22 7.55
N GLY A 25 -2.30 -11.38 6.63
CA GLY A 25 -1.36 -10.31 6.93
C GLY A 25 -2.06 -9.00 7.27
N LYS A 26 -1.57 -8.33 8.32
CA LYS A 26 -2.06 -7.03 8.77
C LYS A 26 -0.94 -6.00 8.69
N ILE A 27 -1.32 -4.77 8.34
CA ILE A 27 -0.44 -3.60 8.40
C ILE A 27 -1.14 -2.55 9.24
N LYS A 28 -0.39 -1.97 10.15
CA LYS A 28 -0.80 -0.79 10.94
C LYS A 28 0.16 0.35 10.63
N VAL A 29 -0.38 1.51 10.36
CA VAL A 29 0.36 2.77 10.27
C VAL A 29 -0.20 3.71 11.31
N LEU A 30 0.68 4.33 12.09
CA LEU A 30 0.36 5.38 13.03
C LEU A 30 1.18 6.60 12.64
N ILE A 31 0.52 7.75 12.55
CA ILE A 31 1.12 9.05 12.29
C ILE A 31 0.77 9.95 13.47
N GLU A 32 1.78 10.53 14.09
CA GLU A 32 1.63 11.42 15.25
C GLU A 32 2.46 12.68 15.01
N SER A 33 1.92 13.85 15.36
CA SER A 33 2.72 15.07 15.51
C SER A 33 3.56 14.98 16.76
N LEU A 34 4.79 15.52 16.69
CA LEU A 34 5.68 15.60 17.83
C LEU A 34 5.65 17.06 18.35
N ASP A 35 5.35 17.23 19.63
CA ASP A 35 5.36 18.56 20.29
C ASP A 35 6.78 19.12 20.42
N GLU A 36 7.76 18.22 20.51
CA GLU A 36 9.18 18.57 20.65
C GLU A 36 10.02 17.77 19.64
N GLY A 37 11.08 18.39 19.16
CA GLY A 37 12.02 17.80 18.22
C GLY A 37 12.17 18.62 16.95
N ASN A 38 13.26 18.38 16.22
CA ASN A 38 13.57 19.11 14.99
C ASN A 38 13.33 18.30 13.73
N TYR A 39 13.07 17.00 13.86
CA TYR A 39 13.06 16.08 12.70
C TYR A 39 11.98 15.03 12.84
N SER A 40 11.36 14.72 11.71
CA SER A 40 10.44 13.57 11.60
C SER A 40 11.21 12.25 11.62
N SER A 41 10.57 11.21 12.17
CA SER A 41 11.13 9.86 12.29
C SER A 41 10.23 8.80 11.68
N ILE A 42 10.82 7.69 11.26
CA ILE A 42 10.12 6.50 10.78
C ILE A 42 10.62 5.29 11.55
N THR A 43 9.70 4.50 12.03
CA THR A 43 9.98 3.18 12.62
C THR A 43 9.20 2.12 11.85
N SER A 44 9.90 1.16 11.25
CA SER A 44 9.32 0.03 10.52
C SER A 44 10.25 -1.19 10.59
N ASP A 45 9.80 -2.34 10.09
CA ASP A 45 10.62 -3.57 10.03
C ASP A 45 11.83 -3.46 9.09
N VAL A 46 11.84 -2.47 8.18
CA VAL A 46 12.90 -2.31 7.18
C VAL A 46 13.75 -1.05 7.39
N TYR A 47 13.29 -0.14 8.24
CA TYR A 47 13.99 1.11 8.53
C TYR A 47 13.56 1.68 9.89
N ASP A 48 14.52 2.11 10.68
CA ASP A 48 14.29 2.82 11.94
C ASP A 48 15.28 3.98 12.03
N GLY A 49 14.76 5.21 12.03
CA GLY A 49 15.59 6.41 12.06
C GLY A 49 14.88 7.67 11.58
N MET A 50 15.67 8.67 11.24
CA MET A 50 15.17 9.98 10.82
C MET A 50 14.68 9.96 9.36
N LEU A 51 13.64 10.74 9.08
CA LEU A 51 13.04 10.82 7.74
C LEU A 51 14.05 11.22 6.66
N TYR A 52 14.97 12.12 6.96
CA TYR A 52 15.94 12.61 5.96
C TYR A 52 16.95 11.55 5.50
N ASP A 53 17.21 10.51 6.31
CA ASP A 53 18.08 9.38 5.99
C ASP A 53 17.28 8.17 5.46
N ALA A 54 15.95 8.24 5.43
CA ALA A 54 15.09 7.14 5.03
C ALA A 54 15.25 6.78 3.54
N PRO A 55 14.95 5.53 3.15
CA PRO A 55 14.84 5.14 1.75
C PRO A 55 13.92 6.06 0.96
N GLU A 56 14.30 6.38 -0.29
CA GLU A 56 13.65 7.41 -1.11
C GLU A 56 12.13 7.20 -1.27
N HIS A 57 11.68 5.96 -1.41
CA HIS A 57 10.26 5.66 -1.54
C HIS A 57 9.45 5.99 -0.27
N LEU A 58 10.01 5.76 0.94
CA LEU A 58 9.38 6.15 2.21
C LEU A 58 9.39 7.67 2.37
N LYS A 59 10.52 8.28 2.09
CA LYS A 59 10.70 9.73 2.14
C LYS A 59 9.72 10.46 1.22
N SER A 60 9.59 10.02 -0.02
CA SER A 60 8.70 10.64 -1.01
C SER A 60 7.23 10.58 -0.60
N ILE A 61 6.76 9.44 -0.08
CA ILE A 61 5.35 9.31 0.34
C ILE A 61 5.03 10.20 1.54
N ILE A 62 5.95 10.29 2.51
CA ILE A 62 5.76 11.13 3.70
C ILE A 62 5.86 12.61 3.34
N ASN A 63 6.84 13.03 2.53
CA ASN A 63 6.95 14.42 2.08
C ASN A 63 5.71 14.87 1.33
N ARG A 64 5.17 14.02 0.43
CA ARG A 64 3.90 14.31 -0.25
C ARG A 64 2.74 14.47 0.73
N PHE A 65 2.70 13.67 1.78
CA PHE A 65 1.69 13.83 2.83
C PHE A 65 1.87 15.15 3.57
N VAL A 66 3.08 15.51 3.98
CA VAL A 66 3.40 16.78 4.66
C VAL A 66 2.98 17.98 3.79
N GLU A 67 3.31 17.95 2.49
CA GLU A 67 2.90 19.00 1.55
C GLU A 67 1.38 19.15 1.46
N LYS A 68 0.64 18.03 1.42
CA LYS A 68 -0.82 18.03 1.32
C LYS A 68 -1.51 18.45 2.60
N SER A 69 -1.00 18.02 3.75
CA SER A 69 -1.59 18.31 5.06
C SER A 69 -1.27 19.74 5.52
N GLY A 70 -0.16 20.30 5.05
CA GLY A 70 0.37 21.59 5.54
C GLY A 70 0.88 21.52 6.96
N VAL A 71 1.06 20.32 7.53
CA VAL A 71 1.62 20.12 8.87
C VAL A 71 3.05 20.64 8.92
N LYS A 72 3.38 21.40 9.97
CA LYS A 72 4.70 22.00 10.16
C LYS A 72 5.49 21.30 11.26
N GLU A 73 4.80 20.65 12.15
CA GLU A 73 5.39 19.91 13.25
C GLU A 73 6.09 18.65 12.73
N PRO A 74 7.20 18.24 13.36
CA PRO A 74 7.81 16.95 13.05
C PRO A 74 6.85 15.80 13.30
N LEU A 75 6.98 14.74 12.52
CA LEU A 75 6.09 13.58 12.57
C LEU A 75 6.83 12.34 13.06
N SER A 76 6.14 11.54 13.85
CA SER A 76 6.50 10.15 14.10
C SER A 76 5.61 9.24 13.26
N VAL A 77 6.21 8.46 12.36
CA VAL A 77 5.51 7.51 11.51
C VAL A 77 5.92 6.10 11.90
N LYS A 78 4.99 5.31 12.42
CA LYS A 78 5.23 3.92 12.82
C LYS A 78 4.50 2.97 11.87
N ILE A 79 5.23 2.06 11.24
CA ILE A 79 4.70 1.06 10.30
C ILE A 79 4.98 -0.32 10.89
N GLN A 80 3.92 -1.06 11.21
CA GLN A 80 4.01 -2.42 11.74
C GLN A 80 3.36 -3.37 10.74
N THR A 81 4.05 -4.44 10.35
CA THR A 81 3.52 -5.46 9.45
C THR A 81 3.92 -6.86 9.90
N ASN A 82 3.04 -7.83 9.64
CA ASN A 82 3.38 -9.25 9.69
C ASN A 82 3.37 -9.90 8.30
N LEU A 83 3.29 -9.09 7.23
CA LEU A 83 3.45 -9.55 5.86
C LEU A 83 4.94 -9.67 5.55
N PRO A 84 5.44 -10.84 5.16
CA PRO A 84 6.83 -10.97 4.77
C PRO A 84 7.11 -10.13 3.51
N PRO A 85 8.20 -9.37 3.50
CA PRO A 85 8.59 -8.58 2.32
C PRO A 85 9.03 -9.49 1.17
N SER A 86 8.86 -9.02 -0.07
CA SER A 86 9.37 -9.68 -1.29
C SER A 86 8.89 -11.12 -1.53
N ARG A 87 7.70 -11.48 -1.06
CA ARG A 87 7.08 -12.80 -1.23
C ARG A 87 5.88 -12.79 -2.19
N GLY A 88 5.73 -11.76 -3.02
CA GLY A 88 4.61 -11.66 -3.95
C GLY A 88 3.25 -11.36 -3.30
N LEU A 89 3.20 -11.13 -1.99
CA LEU A 89 1.97 -10.88 -1.23
C LEU A 89 1.47 -9.43 -1.29
N GLY A 90 2.10 -8.58 -2.12
CA GLY A 90 1.72 -7.16 -2.26
C GLY A 90 1.98 -6.35 -0.99
N SER A 91 3.04 -6.67 -0.25
CA SER A 91 3.38 -5.98 1.01
C SER A 91 3.61 -4.48 0.80
N SER A 92 4.30 -4.07 -0.27
CA SER A 92 4.54 -2.68 -0.61
C SER A 92 3.23 -1.93 -0.84
N ALA A 93 2.36 -2.42 -1.73
CA ALA A 93 1.05 -1.83 -2.00
C ALA A 93 0.17 -1.79 -0.73
N ALA A 94 0.27 -2.80 0.13
CA ALA A 94 -0.49 -2.83 1.37
C ALA A 94 0.02 -1.78 2.39
N VAL A 95 1.34 -1.52 2.45
CA VAL A 95 1.92 -0.41 3.22
C VAL A 95 1.45 0.92 2.66
N ALA A 96 1.51 1.11 1.33
CA ALA A 96 1.06 2.33 0.68
C ALA A 96 -0.42 2.62 0.97
N VAL A 97 -1.30 1.62 0.85
CA VAL A 97 -2.73 1.74 1.18
C VAL A 97 -2.95 2.09 2.65
N ALA A 98 -2.23 1.44 3.57
CA ALA A 98 -2.35 1.71 5.00
C ALA A 98 -1.85 3.11 5.36
N PHE A 99 -0.74 3.54 4.76
CA PHE A 99 -0.19 4.89 4.96
C PHE A 99 -1.16 5.97 4.45
N VAL A 100 -1.73 5.82 3.25
CA VAL A 100 -2.70 6.79 2.72
C VAL A 100 -3.93 6.87 3.62
N ARG A 101 -4.45 5.75 4.12
CA ARG A 101 -5.56 5.75 5.08
C ARG A 101 -5.21 6.52 6.36
N ALA A 102 -4.06 6.22 6.97
CA ALA A 102 -3.59 6.92 8.16
C ALA A 102 -3.37 8.42 7.92
N SER A 103 -2.90 8.80 6.73
CA SER A 103 -2.69 10.20 6.34
C SER A 103 -4.01 10.98 6.26
N TYR A 104 -5.05 10.39 5.69
CA TYR A 104 -6.37 11.03 5.59
C TYR A 104 -7.08 11.07 6.95
N ASP A 105 -6.91 10.02 7.78
CA ASP A 105 -7.39 9.99 9.16
C ASP A 105 -6.72 11.10 10.01
N PHE A 106 -5.40 11.24 9.88
CA PHE A 106 -4.66 12.32 10.55
C PHE A 106 -5.14 13.72 10.16
N MET A 107 -5.52 13.93 8.89
CA MET A 107 -6.05 15.21 8.39
C MET A 107 -7.54 15.41 8.70
N ASP A 108 -8.22 14.44 9.31
CA ASP A 108 -9.68 14.42 9.48
C ASP A 108 -10.42 14.65 8.14
N GLN A 109 -9.95 14.00 7.07
CA GLN A 109 -10.52 14.14 5.74
C GLN A 109 -11.17 12.84 5.25
N PRO A 110 -12.30 12.94 4.53
CA PRO A 110 -12.93 11.78 3.92
C PRO A 110 -12.04 11.19 2.82
N LEU A 111 -12.01 9.86 2.73
CA LEU A 111 -11.22 9.11 1.75
C LEU A 111 -12.10 8.10 1.02
N ASP A 112 -12.33 8.33 -0.26
CA ASP A 112 -12.98 7.34 -1.13
C ASP A 112 -11.97 6.35 -1.74
N ASP A 113 -12.48 5.20 -2.18
CA ASP A 113 -11.64 4.14 -2.75
C ASP A 113 -10.88 4.60 -4.01
N LYS A 114 -11.46 5.47 -4.81
CA LYS A 114 -10.82 6.00 -6.04
C LYS A 114 -9.60 6.85 -5.70
N THR A 115 -9.73 7.74 -4.73
CA THR A 115 -8.64 8.58 -4.23
C THR A 115 -7.58 7.71 -3.56
N LEU A 116 -7.99 6.75 -2.73
CA LEU A 116 -7.08 5.81 -2.07
C LEU A 116 -6.23 5.04 -3.09
N ILE A 117 -6.86 4.46 -4.11
CA ILE A 117 -6.17 3.73 -5.18
C ILE A 117 -5.20 4.64 -5.93
N LYS A 118 -5.62 5.85 -6.27
CA LYS A 118 -4.77 6.83 -6.98
C LYS A 118 -3.51 7.16 -6.17
N GLU A 119 -3.66 7.50 -4.90
CA GLU A 119 -2.53 7.89 -4.03
C GLU A 119 -1.61 6.70 -3.74
N ALA A 120 -2.16 5.51 -3.47
CA ALA A 120 -1.37 4.31 -3.26
C ALA A 120 -0.61 3.88 -4.52
N ASN A 121 -1.22 3.96 -5.71
CA ASN A 121 -0.54 3.69 -6.97
C ASN A 121 0.58 4.70 -7.27
N TRP A 122 0.43 5.96 -6.88
CA TRP A 122 1.51 6.93 -6.97
C TRP A 122 2.71 6.50 -6.12
N ALA A 123 2.48 6.05 -4.88
CA ALA A 123 3.54 5.54 -4.01
C ALA A 123 4.24 4.31 -4.60
N GLU A 124 3.46 3.36 -5.13
CA GLU A 124 3.99 2.17 -5.82
C GLU A 124 4.82 2.55 -7.07
N GLN A 125 4.44 3.60 -7.78
CA GLN A 125 5.20 4.09 -8.94
C GLN A 125 6.59 4.60 -8.53
N ILE A 126 6.70 5.29 -7.40
CA ILE A 126 7.99 5.73 -6.87
C ILE A 126 8.86 4.53 -6.48
N ALA A 127 8.25 3.52 -5.84
CA ALA A 127 8.99 2.34 -5.38
C ALA A 127 9.41 1.39 -6.53
N HIS A 128 8.58 1.24 -7.56
CA HIS A 128 8.71 0.17 -8.56
C HIS A 128 8.70 0.64 -10.02
N GLY A 129 8.57 1.93 -10.30
CA GLY A 129 8.58 2.53 -11.62
C GLY A 129 7.25 2.38 -12.38
N LYS A 130 6.85 1.19 -12.77
CA LYS A 130 5.61 0.94 -13.54
C LYS A 130 4.78 -0.19 -12.92
N PRO A 131 4.11 0.05 -11.77
CA PRO A 131 3.23 -0.95 -11.19
C PRO A 131 2.01 -1.17 -12.11
N SER A 132 1.50 -2.41 -12.17
CA SER A 132 0.28 -2.70 -12.93
C SER A 132 -0.97 -2.08 -12.31
N GLY A 133 -0.97 -1.88 -11.00
CA GLY A 133 -2.10 -1.40 -10.21
C GLY A 133 -3.03 -2.52 -9.68
N ILE A 134 -2.81 -3.77 -10.09
CA ILE A 134 -3.63 -4.91 -9.63
C ILE A 134 -3.55 -5.11 -8.12
N ASP A 135 -2.36 -4.90 -7.53
CA ASP A 135 -2.11 -5.10 -6.10
C ASP A 135 -2.96 -4.13 -5.27
N THR A 136 -2.84 -2.86 -5.57
CA THR A 136 -3.61 -1.80 -4.90
C THR A 136 -5.11 -2.00 -5.07
N GLN A 137 -5.55 -2.29 -6.29
CA GLN A 137 -6.96 -2.51 -6.59
C GLN A 137 -7.54 -3.69 -5.80
N THR A 138 -6.80 -4.80 -5.71
CA THR A 138 -7.23 -5.99 -4.97
C THR A 138 -7.28 -5.73 -3.47
N ILE A 139 -6.28 -5.03 -2.92
CA ILE A 139 -6.20 -4.71 -1.49
C ILE A 139 -7.33 -3.76 -1.08
N VAL A 140 -7.60 -2.73 -1.87
CA VAL A 140 -8.62 -1.72 -1.54
C VAL A 140 -10.02 -2.31 -1.65
N SER A 141 -10.34 -3.03 -2.73
CA SER A 141 -11.66 -3.66 -2.92
C SER A 141 -11.94 -4.77 -1.90
N ASN A 142 -10.89 -5.40 -1.37
CA ASN A 142 -10.96 -6.60 -0.52
C ASN A 142 -11.85 -7.70 -1.11
N LYS A 143 -11.83 -7.84 -2.44
CA LYS A 143 -12.57 -8.84 -3.22
C LYS A 143 -11.67 -9.43 -4.29
N PRO A 144 -11.97 -10.63 -4.81
CA PRO A 144 -11.31 -11.11 -6.00
C PRO A 144 -11.48 -10.11 -7.14
N VAL A 145 -10.40 -9.88 -7.89
CA VAL A 145 -10.36 -8.90 -8.99
C VAL A 145 -9.89 -9.59 -10.25
N TRP A 146 -10.63 -9.44 -11.33
CA TRP A 146 -10.13 -9.57 -12.68
C TRP A 146 -9.57 -8.23 -13.11
N PHE A 147 -8.36 -8.21 -13.69
CA PHE A 147 -7.64 -7.00 -14.02
C PHE A 147 -7.00 -7.09 -15.40
N LYS A 148 -7.15 -6.05 -16.21
CA LYS A 148 -6.50 -5.94 -17.52
C LYS A 148 -6.27 -4.46 -17.86
N GLN A 149 -5.02 -4.07 -18.14
CA GLN A 149 -4.66 -2.72 -18.63
C GLN A 149 -5.25 -1.57 -17.79
N GLY A 150 -5.18 -1.67 -16.47
CA GLY A 150 -5.74 -0.65 -15.56
C GLY A 150 -7.26 -0.75 -15.35
N GLN A 151 -7.95 -1.60 -16.09
CA GLN A 151 -9.36 -1.90 -15.86
C GLN A 151 -9.47 -3.03 -14.84
N ALA A 152 -10.25 -2.80 -13.78
CA ALA A 152 -10.48 -3.76 -12.72
C ALA A 152 -11.96 -4.05 -12.58
N GLU A 153 -12.29 -5.34 -12.53
CA GLU A 153 -13.63 -5.83 -12.25
C GLU A 153 -13.60 -6.70 -11.01
N THR A 154 -14.40 -6.33 -10.00
CA THR A 154 -14.53 -7.17 -8.81
C THR A 154 -15.43 -8.36 -9.09
N LEU A 155 -14.93 -9.56 -8.82
CA LEU A 155 -15.69 -10.78 -8.98
C LEU A 155 -16.56 -11.01 -7.74
N LYS A 156 -17.83 -11.42 -7.96
CA LYS A 156 -18.77 -11.67 -6.85
C LYS A 156 -18.33 -12.81 -5.94
N SER A 157 -17.75 -13.85 -6.52
CA SER A 157 -17.15 -14.98 -5.79
C SER A 157 -16.20 -15.75 -6.70
N LEU A 158 -15.17 -16.35 -6.11
CA LEU A 158 -14.40 -17.45 -6.71
C LEU A 158 -14.74 -18.71 -5.93
N LYS A 159 -15.38 -19.66 -6.58
CA LYS A 159 -15.61 -20.99 -5.98
C LYS A 159 -14.37 -21.84 -6.22
N LEU A 160 -13.48 -21.88 -5.25
CA LEU A 160 -12.33 -22.77 -5.24
C LEU A 160 -12.70 -23.99 -4.37
N ASN A 161 -12.69 -25.17 -4.95
CA ASN A 161 -12.88 -26.42 -4.20
C ASN A 161 -11.51 -26.86 -3.69
N GLY A 162 -11.21 -26.59 -2.42
CA GLY A 162 -9.94 -26.97 -1.79
C GLY A 162 -9.38 -25.92 -0.85
N TYR A 163 -8.16 -26.17 -0.39
CA TYR A 163 -7.39 -25.27 0.44
C TYR A 163 -6.26 -24.67 -0.38
N MET A 164 -5.95 -23.41 -0.13
CA MET A 164 -4.77 -22.74 -0.66
C MET A 164 -3.73 -22.68 0.46
N VAL A 165 -2.55 -23.20 0.19
CA VAL A 165 -1.38 -23.10 1.07
C VAL A 165 -0.42 -22.08 0.43
N VAL A 166 -0.04 -21.06 1.18
CA VAL A 166 0.97 -20.09 0.79
C VAL A 166 2.24 -20.43 1.57
N ILE A 167 3.32 -20.72 0.84
CA ILE A 167 4.62 -21.13 1.39
C ILE A 167 5.63 -20.01 1.21
#